data_de4c505e1b4628947c5776ceddc8f2a6
#
_entry.id   de4c505e1b4628947c5776ceddc8f2a6
#
_cell.length_a   1.000
_cell.length_b   1.000
_cell.length_c   1.000
_cell.angle_alpha   90.00
_cell.angle_beta   90.00
_cell.angle_gamma   90.00
#
_symmetry.space_group_name_H-M   'P 1'
#
loop_
_entity.id
_entity.type
_entity.pdbx_description
1 polymer ?
#
loop_
_entity_poly.entity_id
_entity_poly.type
_entity_poly.pdbx_seq_one_letter_code
_entity_poly.pdbx_strand_id
1 'polypeptide(L)'
;VPSLMIAVEDGTGYGSARSVPGIPIHSILRDIQAGSGIMSSLGGHPMAAGFSLPEENIDILGEELREVMSGSEWDEHLGSVLYLDGRLEESDFNAGTARALEMLEPFGEGNRKPVWLARGAFPLNWRTVGKDNTHLSCSFRIGSGTYRAIGFNMAGRQSVLGGRVDLAFVLALDTWRNDGSVQLVLRDIRKHRGKEQ
;
A
#
# COMPACT_ATOMS: atom_id res chain seq x y z
N VAL A 1 0.91 0.46 8.91
CA VAL A 1 1.24 0.46 10.35
C VAL A 1 0.02 0.89 11.14
N PRO A 2 -0.15 0.43 12.38
CA PRO A 2 -1.16 0.98 13.29
C PRO A 2 -0.97 2.48 13.49
N SER A 3 -2.07 3.20 13.63
CA SER A 3 -2.06 4.66 13.79
C SER A 3 -3.11 5.08 14.80
N LEU A 4 -2.73 5.99 15.69
CA LEU A 4 -3.63 6.63 16.64
C LEU A 4 -3.65 8.13 16.37
N MET A 5 -4.83 8.69 16.33
CA MET A 5 -5.04 10.15 16.29
C MET A 5 -5.77 10.56 17.55
N ILE A 6 -5.27 11.59 18.23
CA ILE A 6 -5.84 12.10 19.47
C ILE A 6 -6.11 13.59 19.29
N ALA A 7 -7.35 14.00 19.50
CA ALA A 7 -7.73 15.39 19.64
C ALA A 7 -7.85 15.74 21.13
N VAL A 8 -7.33 16.88 21.55
CA VAL A 8 -7.42 17.33 22.95
C VAL A 8 -8.44 18.45 23.05
N GLU A 9 -9.37 18.31 24.00
CA GLU A 9 -10.39 19.28 24.32
C GLU A 9 -10.61 19.29 25.84
N ASP A 10 -10.51 20.45 26.44
CA ASP A 10 -10.72 20.68 27.88
C ASP A 10 -9.91 19.69 28.79
N GLY A 11 -8.63 19.47 28.47
CA GLY A 11 -7.75 18.56 29.24
C GLY A 11 -8.03 17.07 29.06
N THR A 12 -8.89 16.71 28.10
CA THR A 12 -9.23 15.33 27.77
C THR A 12 -8.82 15.03 26.33
N GLY A 13 -8.05 13.96 26.13
CA GLY A 13 -7.71 13.40 24.82
C GLY A 13 -8.78 12.43 24.35
N TYR A 14 -9.33 12.65 23.17
CA TYR A 14 -10.25 11.75 22.47
C TYR A 14 -9.51 11.08 21.32
N GLY A 15 -9.33 9.78 21.40
CA GLY A 15 -8.52 9.01 20.48
C GLY A 15 -9.31 8.11 19.56
N SER A 16 -8.82 7.99 18.33
CA SER A 16 -9.27 7.01 17.35
C SER A 16 -8.07 6.23 16.84
N ALA A 17 -8.11 4.91 16.98
CA ALA A 17 -7.07 4.00 16.55
C ALA A 17 -7.54 3.21 15.31
N ARG A 18 -6.60 2.94 14.41
CA ARG A 18 -6.77 2.05 13.26
C ARG A 18 -5.55 1.14 13.16
N SER A 19 -5.78 -0.10 12.75
CA SER A 19 -4.73 -1.10 12.65
C SER A 19 -4.70 -1.81 11.30
N VAL A 20 -3.72 -2.69 11.15
CA VAL A 20 -3.53 -3.58 10.00
C VAL A 20 -3.81 -5.03 10.39
N PRO A 21 -4.14 -5.94 9.45
CA PRO A 21 -4.34 -7.35 9.74
C PRO A 21 -3.17 -7.94 10.53
N GLY A 22 -3.48 -8.74 11.55
CA GLY A 22 -2.50 -9.36 12.44
C GLY A 22 -2.11 -8.53 13.66
N ILE A 23 -2.45 -7.23 13.73
CA ILE A 23 -2.18 -6.38 14.90
C ILE A 23 -3.50 -5.94 15.53
N PRO A 24 -4.00 -6.62 16.60
CA PRO A 24 -5.31 -6.34 17.20
C PRO A 24 -5.24 -5.13 18.15
N ILE A 25 -5.29 -3.91 17.61
CA ILE A 25 -5.08 -2.66 18.36
C ILE A 25 -6.01 -2.51 19.57
N HIS A 26 -7.27 -2.94 19.47
CA HIS A 26 -8.19 -2.89 20.61
C HIS A 26 -7.72 -3.77 21.78
N SER A 27 -7.20 -4.98 21.50
CA SER A 27 -6.67 -5.86 22.53
C SER A 27 -5.42 -5.28 23.18
N ILE A 28 -4.52 -4.71 22.37
CA ILE A 28 -3.31 -4.04 22.86
C ILE A 28 -3.66 -2.88 23.79
N LEU A 29 -4.59 -2.01 23.38
CA LEU A 29 -5.04 -0.89 24.22
C LEU A 29 -5.75 -1.36 25.49
N ARG A 30 -6.51 -2.45 25.42
CA ARG A 30 -7.15 -3.04 26.60
C ARG A 30 -6.12 -3.60 27.60
N ASP A 31 -5.08 -4.24 27.12
CA ASP A 31 -4.03 -4.81 27.97
C ASP A 31 -3.20 -3.69 28.61
N ILE A 32 -2.90 -2.61 27.89
CA ILE A 32 -2.33 -1.37 28.46
C ILE A 32 -3.26 -0.79 29.54
N GLN A 33 -4.55 -0.65 29.25
CA GLN A 33 -5.53 -0.13 30.22
C GLN A 33 -5.60 -1.02 31.48
N ALA A 34 -5.50 -2.34 31.34
CA ALA A 34 -5.51 -3.26 32.47
C ALA A 34 -4.25 -3.12 33.35
N GLY A 35 -3.11 -2.77 32.76
CA GLY A 35 -1.84 -2.57 33.47
C GLY A 35 -1.71 -1.20 34.12
N SER A 36 -1.98 -0.15 33.42
CA SER A 36 -1.70 1.23 33.82
C SER A 36 -2.92 2.08 34.21
N GLY A 37 -4.12 1.69 33.76
CA GLY A 37 -5.36 2.39 34.12
C GLY A 37 -5.47 3.82 33.57
N ILE A 38 -4.73 4.15 32.53
CA ILE A 38 -4.54 5.53 32.03
C ILE A 38 -5.72 6.07 31.19
N MET A 39 -6.62 5.19 30.72
CA MET A 39 -7.75 5.58 29.89
C MET A 39 -9.03 5.72 30.70
N SER A 40 -9.84 6.74 30.39
CA SER A 40 -11.16 6.94 30.98
C SER A 40 -12.24 6.09 30.27
N SER A 41 -12.06 5.82 28.99
CA SER A 41 -12.92 4.95 28.20
C SER A 41 -12.15 4.25 27.10
N LEU A 42 -12.58 3.04 26.75
CA LEU A 42 -12.05 2.27 25.63
C LEU A 42 -13.15 1.39 25.04
N GLY A 43 -13.28 1.38 23.72
CA GLY A 43 -14.22 0.51 23.00
C GLY A 43 -13.82 0.34 21.55
N GLY A 44 -14.30 -0.75 20.92
CA GLY A 44 -13.98 -1.02 19.53
C GLY A 44 -13.93 -2.48 19.15
N HIS A 45 -13.24 -2.75 18.06
CA HIS A 45 -13.02 -4.06 17.46
C HIS A 45 -11.51 -4.27 17.22
N PRO A 46 -11.03 -5.49 16.91
CA PRO A 46 -9.60 -5.75 16.77
C PRO A 46 -8.85 -4.76 15.85
N MET A 47 -9.48 -4.27 14.79
CA MET A 47 -8.85 -3.40 13.79
C MET A 47 -9.08 -1.90 14.02
N ALA A 48 -9.94 -1.52 14.98
CA ALA A 48 -10.29 -0.12 15.22
C ALA A 48 -10.78 0.07 16.65
N ALA A 49 -10.27 1.09 17.34
CA ALA A 49 -10.70 1.42 18.69
C ALA A 49 -10.92 2.93 18.84
N GLY A 50 -11.88 3.28 19.70
CA GLY A 50 -12.05 4.63 20.22
C GLY A 50 -11.72 4.62 21.72
N PHE A 51 -11.10 5.69 22.21
CA PHE A 51 -10.74 5.80 23.62
C PHE A 51 -10.73 7.27 24.05
N SER A 52 -10.79 7.48 25.37
CA SER A 52 -10.51 8.77 25.96
C SER A 52 -9.56 8.62 27.14
N LEU A 53 -8.76 9.65 27.41
CA LEU A 53 -7.80 9.68 28.51
C LEU A 53 -7.54 11.13 28.93
N PRO A 54 -7.10 11.40 30.20
CA PRO A 54 -6.54 12.68 30.57
C PRO A 54 -5.38 13.08 29.65
N GLU A 55 -5.29 14.37 29.31
CA GLU A 55 -4.23 14.89 28.43
C GLU A 55 -2.82 14.53 28.94
N GLU A 56 -2.60 14.59 30.26
CA GLU A 56 -1.34 14.23 30.93
C GLU A 56 -0.91 12.78 30.71
N ASN A 57 -1.84 11.88 30.34
CA ASN A 57 -1.56 10.46 30.08
C ASN A 57 -1.22 10.15 28.61
N ILE A 58 -1.25 11.14 27.71
CA ILE A 58 -0.99 10.91 26.28
C ILE A 58 0.43 10.39 26.04
N ASP A 59 1.41 11.00 26.71
CA ASP A 59 2.81 10.59 26.58
C ASP A 59 3.03 9.19 27.15
N ILE A 60 2.38 8.86 28.28
CA ILE A 60 2.45 7.55 28.91
C ILE A 60 1.89 6.49 27.93
N LEU A 61 0.73 6.75 27.32
CA LEU A 61 0.18 5.86 26.28
C LEU A 61 1.16 5.66 25.13
N GLY A 62 1.86 6.72 24.72
CA GLY A 62 2.87 6.66 23.66
C GLY A 62 4.07 5.78 24.02
N GLU A 63 4.50 5.79 25.29
CA GLU A 63 5.60 4.96 25.79
C GLU A 63 5.19 3.50 25.90
N GLU A 64 4.06 3.21 26.50
CA GLU A 64 3.48 1.85 26.63
C GLU A 64 3.29 1.19 25.23
N LEU A 65 2.75 1.95 24.27
CA LEU A 65 2.60 1.46 22.91
C LEU A 65 3.93 1.16 22.23
N ARG A 66 4.97 2.02 22.42
CA ARG A 66 6.29 1.75 21.86
C ARG A 66 6.90 0.49 22.46
N GLU A 67 6.75 0.28 23.75
CA GLU A 67 7.23 -0.92 24.44
C GLU A 67 6.57 -2.18 23.87
N VAL A 68 5.24 -2.23 23.81
CA VAL A 68 4.49 -3.36 23.24
C VAL A 68 4.83 -3.59 21.77
N MET A 69 4.97 -2.52 20.98
CA MET A 69 5.25 -2.62 19.55
C MET A 69 6.73 -2.85 19.22
N SER A 70 7.62 -2.84 20.19
CA SER A 70 9.05 -3.13 19.98
C SER A 70 9.35 -4.63 19.82
N GLY A 71 8.39 -5.51 20.10
CA GLY A 71 8.52 -6.95 19.95
C GLY A 71 8.61 -7.38 18.49
N SER A 72 9.49 -8.35 18.19
CA SER A 72 9.66 -8.91 16.83
C SER A 72 8.44 -9.67 16.31
N GLU A 73 7.48 -9.98 17.18
CA GLU A 73 6.22 -10.62 16.83
C GLU A 73 5.36 -9.82 15.83
N TRP A 74 5.57 -8.48 15.79
CA TRP A 74 4.85 -7.59 14.89
C TRP A 74 5.50 -7.43 13.52
N ASP A 75 6.76 -7.83 13.35
CA ASP A 75 7.56 -7.57 12.13
C ASP A 75 6.92 -8.16 10.88
N GLU A 76 6.34 -9.35 10.96
CA GLU A 76 5.63 -9.98 9.85
C GLU A 76 4.38 -9.20 9.41
N HIS A 77 3.75 -8.47 10.33
CA HIS A 77 2.52 -7.71 10.11
C HIS A 77 2.78 -6.24 9.73
N LEU A 78 3.96 -5.71 10.06
CA LEU A 78 4.36 -4.34 9.75
C LEU A 78 4.92 -4.20 8.33
N GLY A 79 5.26 -5.30 7.67
CA GLY A 79 5.69 -5.32 6.27
C GLY A 79 4.56 -4.93 5.32
N SER A 80 4.87 -4.09 4.33
CA SER A 80 3.94 -3.83 3.24
C SER A 80 3.81 -5.07 2.36
N VAL A 81 2.70 -5.79 2.46
CA VAL A 81 2.38 -6.93 1.60
C VAL A 81 1.54 -6.45 0.42
N LEU A 82 2.02 -6.70 -0.79
CA LEU A 82 1.26 -6.48 -2.01
C LEU A 82 0.75 -7.81 -2.55
N TYR A 83 -0.56 -8.00 -2.51
CA TYR A 83 -1.19 -9.18 -3.10
C TYR A 83 -1.27 -9.03 -4.61
N LEU A 84 -0.92 -10.11 -5.31
CA LEU A 84 -0.98 -10.19 -6.76
C LEU A 84 -2.04 -11.22 -7.14
N ASP A 85 -2.92 -10.86 -8.07
CA ASP A 85 -4.02 -11.72 -8.52
C ASP A 85 -3.57 -12.71 -9.59
N GLY A 86 -2.42 -12.47 -10.20
CA GLY A 86 -1.83 -13.38 -11.18
C GLY A 86 -0.71 -12.75 -11.98
N ARG A 87 -0.26 -13.48 -12.99
CA ARG A 87 0.72 -13.03 -13.96
C ARG A 87 0.04 -12.85 -15.32
N LEU A 88 0.32 -11.72 -15.99
CA LEU A 88 -0.07 -11.55 -17.39
C LEU A 88 1.06 -12.02 -18.31
N GLU A 89 0.67 -12.75 -19.34
CA GLU A 89 1.56 -13.12 -20.44
C GLU A 89 1.52 -12.05 -21.54
N GLU A 90 2.44 -12.10 -22.49
CA GLU A 90 2.59 -11.06 -23.52
C GLU A 90 1.29 -10.81 -24.31
N SER A 91 0.52 -11.85 -24.61
CA SER A 91 -0.76 -11.77 -25.33
C SER A 91 -1.84 -10.98 -24.59
N ASP A 92 -1.71 -10.83 -23.27
CA ASP A 92 -2.74 -10.23 -22.42
C ASP A 92 -2.65 -8.69 -22.37
N PHE A 93 -1.52 -8.12 -22.83
CA PHE A 93 -1.31 -6.67 -22.81
C PHE A 93 -2.02 -5.95 -23.96
N ASN A 94 -3.33 -6.03 -23.97
CA ASN A 94 -4.17 -5.44 -25.02
C ASN A 94 -5.44 -4.79 -24.44
N ALA A 95 -6.10 -3.97 -25.29
CA ALA A 95 -7.32 -3.25 -24.90
C ALA A 95 -8.50 -4.17 -24.58
N GLY A 96 -8.56 -5.36 -25.17
CA GLY A 96 -9.61 -6.35 -24.89
C GLY A 96 -9.54 -6.82 -23.46
N THR A 97 -8.34 -7.20 -22.99
CA THR A 97 -8.08 -7.56 -21.59
C THR A 97 -8.39 -6.40 -20.64
N ALA A 98 -7.93 -5.19 -20.95
CA ALA A 98 -8.21 -4.03 -20.11
C ALA A 98 -9.72 -3.79 -19.93
N ARG A 99 -10.50 -3.85 -21.03
CA ARG A 99 -11.96 -3.71 -20.96
C ARG A 99 -12.64 -4.85 -20.20
N ALA A 100 -12.15 -6.09 -20.36
CA ALA A 100 -12.69 -7.23 -19.61
C ALA A 100 -12.47 -7.05 -18.10
N LEU A 101 -11.35 -6.48 -17.68
CA LEU A 101 -11.07 -6.17 -16.29
C LEU A 101 -11.97 -5.03 -15.76
N GLU A 102 -12.31 -4.04 -16.59
CA GLU A 102 -13.25 -2.99 -16.22
C GLU A 102 -14.67 -3.53 -15.96
N MET A 103 -15.06 -4.65 -16.58
CA MET A 103 -16.35 -5.29 -16.31
C MET A 103 -16.48 -5.86 -14.89
N LEU A 104 -15.38 -5.98 -14.14
CA LEU A 104 -15.39 -6.38 -12.72
C LEU A 104 -15.78 -5.21 -11.78
N GLU A 105 -15.96 -4.00 -12.29
CA GLU A 105 -16.39 -2.85 -11.49
C GLU A 105 -17.82 -3.02 -10.94
N PRO A 106 -18.17 -2.38 -9.80
CA PRO A 106 -17.39 -1.39 -9.07
C PRO A 106 -16.35 -2.00 -8.14
N PHE A 107 -15.16 -1.42 -8.14
CA PHE A 107 -14.10 -1.80 -7.21
C PHE A 107 -14.26 -1.09 -5.87
N GLY A 108 -13.89 -1.78 -4.78
CA GLY A 108 -13.97 -1.27 -3.43
C GLY A 108 -13.51 -2.29 -2.39
N GLU A 109 -13.97 -2.14 -1.17
CA GLU A 109 -13.75 -3.12 -0.11
C GLU A 109 -14.47 -4.43 -0.47
N GLY A 110 -13.76 -5.57 -0.39
CA GLY A 110 -14.27 -6.89 -0.80
C GLY A 110 -14.17 -7.18 -2.31
N ASN A 111 -13.97 -6.17 -3.16
CA ASN A 111 -13.72 -6.32 -4.60
C ASN A 111 -12.58 -5.41 -5.03
N ARG A 112 -11.36 -5.80 -4.75
CA ARG A 112 -10.17 -4.98 -5.05
C ARG A 112 -9.86 -5.01 -6.55
N LYS A 113 -9.37 -3.87 -7.06
CA LYS A 113 -8.89 -3.80 -8.44
C LYS A 113 -7.72 -4.75 -8.62
N PRO A 114 -7.76 -5.68 -9.62
CA PRO A 114 -6.75 -6.70 -9.80
C PRO A 114 -5.35 -6.11 -10.04
N VAL A 115 -4.36 -6.68 -9.36
CA VAL A 115 -2.94 -6.31 -9.47
C VAL A 115 -2.18 -7.46 -10.12
N TRP A 116 -1.53 -7.18 -11.22
CA TRP A 116 -0.86 -8.15 -12.06
C TRP A 116 0.64 -8.10 -11.94
N LEU A 117 1.31 -9.23 -12.17
CA LEU A 117 2.75 -9.35 -12.24
C LEU A 117 3.23 -9.43 -13.69
N ALA A 118 4.23 -8.62 -14.05
CA ALA A 118 5.09 -8.86 -15.20
C ALA A 118 6.53 -9.06 -14.73
N ARG A 119 7.15 -10.17 -15.10
CA ARG A 119 8.52 -10.51 -14.70
C ARG A 119 9.53 -10.13 -15.77
N GLY A 120 10.67 -9.61 -15.35
CA GLY A 120 11.81 -9.36 -16.22
C GLY A 120 11.59 -8.27 -17.28
N ALA A 121 10.67 -7.35 -17.03
CA ALA A 121 10.44 -6.18 -17.87
C ALA A 121 11.73 -5.33 -17.99
N PHE A 122 11.99 -4.80 -19.18
CA PHE A 122 13.18 -3.97 -19.42
C PHE A 122 12.78 -2.50 -19.53
N PRO A 123 13.25 -1.63 -18.62
CA PRO A 123 13.00 -0.19 -18.68
C PRO A 123 13.68 0.42 -19.92
N LEU A 124 12.95 1.19 -20.69
CA LEU A 124 13.47 1.87 -21.90
C LEU A 124 13.83 3.32 -21.61
N ASN A 125 12.89 4.05 -21.04
CA ASN A 125 13.07 5.43 -20.65
C ASN A 125 12.19 5.71 -19.43
N TRP A 126 12.62 6.66 -18.61
CA TRP A 126 11.87 7.10 -17.46
C TRP A 126 12.17 8.55 -17.12
N ARG A 127 11.20 9.20 -16.50
CA ARG A 127 11.32 10.55 -15.94
C ARG A 127 10.36 10.75 -14.80
N THR A 128 10.68 11.66 -13.93
CA THR A 128 9.73 12.14 -12.92
C THR A 128 8.76 13.13 -13.55
N VAL A 129 7.52 13.11 -13.12
CA VAL A 129 6.43 13.96 -13.62
C VAL A 129 5.52 14.40 -12.47
N GLY A 130 4.60 15.33 -12.77
CA GLY A 130 3.72 15.95 -11.79
C GLY A 130 4.28 17.26 -11.25
N LYS A 131 3.45 18.04 -10.56
CA LYS A 131 3.80 19.38 -10.07
C LYS A 131 5.08 19.38 -9.22
N ASP A 132 5.26 18.34 -8.39
CA ASP A 132 6.39 18.22 -7.45
C ASP A 132 7.38 17.11 -7.87
N ASN A 133 7.30 16.63 -9.12
CA ASN A 133 8.13 15.54 -9.65
C ASN A 133 8.09 14.25 -8.77
N THR A 134 6.97 13.98 -8.15
CA THR A 134 6.79 12.84 -7.24
C THR A 134 6.38 11.56 -7.96
N HIS A 135 5.87 11.66 -9.19
CA HIS A 135 5.40 10.51 -9.97
C HIS A 135 6.47 10.03 -10.93
N LEU A 136 6.43 8.75 -11.29
CA LEU A 136 7.33 8.11 -12.24
C LEU A 136 6.58 7.79 -13.54
N SER A 137 6.98 8.42 -14.65
CA SER A 137 6.54 8.05 -15.99
C SER A 137 7.62 7.21 -16.66
N CYS A 138 7.26 6.06 -17.21
CA CYS A 138 8.21 5.08 -17.73
C CYS A 138 7.64 4.35 -18.94
N SER A 139 8.50 3.76 -19.75
CA SER A 139 8.12 2.76 -20.76
C SER A 139 8.90 1.48 -20.51
N PHE A 140 8.22 0.34 -20.61
CA PHE A 140 8.83 -0.98 -20.41
C PHE A 140 8.67 -1.83 -21.66
N ARG A 141 9.72 -2.57 -22.01
CA ARG A 141 9.63 -3.69 -22.95
C ARG A 141 9.30 -4.95 -22.18
N ILE A 142 8.18 -5.60 -22.53
CA ILE A 142 7.70 -6.87 -21.99
C ILE A 142 7.46 -7.78 -23.21
N GLY A 143 8.22 -8.88 -23.29
CA GLY A 143 8.27 -9.67 -24.53
C GLY A 143 8.72 -8.83 -25.72
N SER A 144 7.96 -8.83 -26.80
CA SER A 144 8.16 -8.03 -28.00
C SER A 144 7.51 -6.63 -27.91
N GLY A 145 6.56 -6.44 -26.98
CA GLY A 145 5.77 -5.22 -26.84
C GLY A 145 6.43 -4.14 -25.98
N THR A 146 6.04 -2.88 -26.23
CA THR A 146 6.44 -1.72 -25.42
C THR A 146 5.20 -1.05 -24.84
N TYR A 147 5.19 -0.92 -23.52
CA TYR A 147 4.04 -0.43 -22.76
C TYR A 147 4.43 0.77 -21.91
N ARG A 148 3.57 1.79 -21.93
CA ARG A 148 3.72 2.96 -21.05
C ARG A 148 3.27 2.61 -19.65
N ALA A 149 3.94 3.21 -18.68
CA ALA A 149 3.63 3.03 -17.27
C ALA A 149 3.64 4.35 -16.52
N ILE A 150 2.80 4.44 -15.52
CA ILE A 150 2.76 5.54 -14.55
C ILE A 150 2.78 4.98 -13.13
N GLY A 151 3.69 5.48 -12.31
CA GLY A 151 3.76 5.17 -10.89
C GLY A 151 3.51 6.43 -10.06
N PHE A 152 2.35 6.54 -9.43
CA PHE A 152 2.02 7.68 -8.58
C PHE A 152 2.84 7.61 -7.28
N ASN A 153 3.49 8.73 -6.91
CA ASN A 153 4.39 8.85 -5.75
C ASN A 153 5.56 7.86 -5.75
N MET A 154 6.01 7.45 -6.96
CA MET A 154 7.06 6.44 -7.13
C MET A 154 8.37 7.01 -7.69
N ALA A 155 8.59 8.32 -7.65
CA ALA A 155 9.83 8.94 -8.15
C ALA A 155 11.09 8.31 -7.50
N GLY A 156 11.05 7.96 -6.21
CA GLY A 156 12.14 7.28 -5.51
C GLY A 156 12.49 5.88 -6.03
N ARG A 157 11.58 5.24 -6.79
CA ARG A 157 11.80 3.91 -7.37
C ARG A 157 12.66 3.94 -8.65
N GLN A 158 13.01 5.08 -9.19
CA GLN A 158 13.90 5.17 -10.36
C GLN A 158 15.26 4.50 -10.16
N SER A 159 15.74 4.39 -8.92
CA SER A 159 17.02 3.74 -8.59
C SER A 159 17.05 2.23 -8.92
N VAL A 160 15.90 1.58 -9.09
CA VAL A 160 15.84 0.14 -9.46
C VAL A 160 15.79 -0.08 -10.98
N LEU A 161 15.66 0.98 -11.79
CA LEU A 161 15.44 0.90 -13.24
C LEU A 161 16.72 0.70 -14.07
N GLY A 162 17.87 0.52 -13.43
CA GLY A 162 19.15 0.28 -14.12
C GLY A 162 19.31 -1.12 -14.75
N GLY A 163 18.30 -1.98 -14.69
CA GLY A 163 18.31 -3.35 -15.22
C GLY A 163 16.91 -3.91 -15.37
N ARG A 164 16.80 -5.23 -15.57
CA ARG A 164 15.50 -5.89 -15.60
C ARG A 164 14.77 -5.77 -14.26
N VAL A 165 13.47 -5.56 -14.32
CA VAL A 165 12.61 -5.39 -13.15
C VAL A 165 11.38 -6.31 -13.22
N ASP A 166 10.82 -6.63 -12.06
CA ASP A 166 9.49 -7.19 -11.95
C ASP A 166 8.54 -6.03 -11.62
N LEU A 167 7.39 -6.01 -12.25
CA LEU A 167 6.38 -4.98 -12.12
C LEU A 167 5.12 -5.55 -11.48
N ALA A 168 4.63 -4.89 -10.45
CA ALA A 168 3.27 -5.06 -9.97
C ALA A 168 2.44 -3.87 -10.48
N PHE A 169 1.34 -4.11 -11.19
CA PHE A 169 0.58 -3.08 -11.88
C PHE A 169 -0.89 -3.43 -12.05
N VAL A 170 -1.70 -2.42 -12.28
CA VAL A 170 -3.05 -2.53 -12.82
C VAL A 170 -2.99 -2.27 -14.31
N LEU A 171 -3.57 -3.14 -15.13
CA LEU A 171 -3.72 -2.92 -16.56
C LEU A 171 -4.94 -2.03 -16.79
N ALA A 172 -4.77 -0.92 -17.49
CA ALA A 172 -5.83 0.04 -17.79
C ALA A 172 -5.73 0.52 -19.25
N LEU A 173 -6.80 1.08 -19.79
CA LEU A 173 -6.73 1.82 -21.06
C LEU A 173 -5.92 3.12 -20.88
N ASP A 174 -5.13 3.49 -21.86
CA ASP A 174 -4.41 4.78 -21.85
C ASP A 174 -5.37 5.91 -22.24
N THR A 175 -6.04 6.48 -21.26
CA THR A 175 -6.99 7.57 -21.45
C THR A 175 -6.34 8.88 -21.89
N TRP A 176 -5.02 9.03 -21.70
CA TRP A 176 -4.28 10.22 -22.15
C TRP A 176 -4.08 10.24 -23.68
N ARG A 177 -3.78 9.08 -24.25
CA ARG A 177 -3.63 8.97 -25.71
C ARG A 177 -4.96 8.79 -26.41
N ASN A 178 -5.88 8.13 -25.79
CA ASN A 178 -7.21 7.79 -26.33
C ASN A 178 -7.13 7.10 -27.72
N ASP A 179 -6.05 6.32 -27.93
CA ASP A 179 -5.77 5.59 -29.18
C ASP A 179 -6.04 4.09 -29.05
N GLY A 180 -6.68 3.68 -27.95
CA GLY A 180 -6.98 2.29 -27.63
C GLY A 180 -5.79 1.51 -27.08
N SER A 181 -4.64 2.14 -26.84
CA SER A 181 -3.50 1.50 -26.19
C SER A 181 -3.75 1.26 -24.70
N VAL A 182 -2.96 0.36 -24.11
CA VAL A 182 -2.98 0.09 -22.67
C VAL A 182 -1.87 0.81 -21.93
N GLN A 183 -2.11 1.11 -20.66
CA GLN A 183 -1.15 1.69 -19.73
C GLN A 183 -1.02 0.83 -18.48
N LEU A 184 0.19 0.71 -17.97
CA LEU A 184 0.47 0.04 -16.69
C LEU A 184 0.43 1.06 -15.56
N VAL A 185 -0.57 0.99 -14.69
CA VAL A 185 -0.62 1.80 -13.47
C VAL A 185 0.13 1.05 -12.38
N LEU A 186 1.38 1.44 -12.14
CA LEU A 186 2.29 0.74 -11.24
C LEU A 186 1.81 0.79 -9.80
N ARG A 187 1.98 -0.34 -9.10
CA ARG A 187 1.79 -0.51 -7.67
C ARG A 187 3.12 -0.69 -6.96
N ASP A 188 4.03 -1.44 -7.56
CA ASP A 188 5.41 -1.56 -7.10
C ASP A 188 6.35 -1.96 -8.24
N ILE A 189 7.66 -1.74 -8.02
CA ILE A 189 8.74 -2.13 -8.92
C ILE A 189 9.86 -2.71 -8.06
N ARG A 190 10.37 -3.88 -8.44
CA ARG A 190 11.57 -4.45 -7.81
C ARG A 190 12.57 -4.91 -8.85
N LYS A 191 13.84 -4.99 -8.48
CA LYS A 191 14.87 -5.63 -9.33
C LYS A 191 14.46 -7.06 -9.62
N HIS A 192 14.57 -7.46 -10.88
CA HIS A 192 14.33 -8.84 -11.27
C HIS A 192 15.38 -9.75 -10.63
N ARG A 193 14.92 -10.67 -9.80
CA ARG A 193 15.72 -11.81 -9.35
C ARG A 193 15.47 -12.92 -10.36
N GLY A 194 16.53 -13.38 -11.07
CA GLY A 194 16.43 -14.54 -11.96
C GLY A 194 15.68 -15.69 -11.26
N LYS A 195 15.31 -16.74 -11.99
CA LYS A 195 14.64 -17.89 -11.38
C LYS A 195 15.44 -18.33 -10.15
N GLU A 196 14.82 -18.25 -8.96
CA GLU A 196 15.17 -19.17 -7.89
C GLU A 196 14.87 -20.57 -8.43
N GLN A 197 15.91 -21.40 -8.55
CA GLN A 197 15.81 -22.79 -8.90
C GLN A 197 15.08 -23.57 -7.81
#